data_f982866df954d40edff400d69a11d302
#
_entry.id   f982866df954d40edff400d69a11d302
#
_cell.length_a   1.000
_cell.length_b   1.000
_cell.length_c   1.000
_cell.angle_alpha   90.00
_cell.angle_beta   90.00
_cell.angle_gamma   90.00
#
_symmetry.space_group_name_H-M   'P 1'
#
loop_
_entity.id
_entity.type
_entity.pdbx_description
1 polymer ?
#
loop_
_entity_poly.entity_id
_entity_poly.type
_entity_poly.pdbx_seq_one_letter_code
_entity_poly.pdbx_strand_id
1 'polypeptide(L)'
;MKNAFIVLFCSLLFVSCKQEIKPTDIAKLNGYWEIEKVVFEKGEEKEYKMNETFDFFQIKNNKGVRTKVMPQFDGTFLTTDTFENVSVRFAGDQVFLDYKTKYAKWSEEIISLSDDKLVVKNPQKIEYHYKKAGPVNLLNDGEKTK
;
A
#
# COMPACT_ATOMS: atom_id res chain seq x y z
N MET A 1 -26.00 3.39 44.10
CA MET A 1 -26.53 3.25 42.73
C MET A 1 -26.16 4.40 41.77
N LYS A 2 -25.32 5.33 42.16
CA LYS A 2 -24.92 6.45 41.26
C LYS A 2 -23.66 6.18 40.41
N ASN A 3 -22.96 5.08 40.64
CA ASN A 3 -21.66 4.79 39.95
C ASN A 3 -21.79 3.77 38.81
N ALA A 4 -22.96 3.19 38.55
CA ALA A 4 -23.15 2.23 37.46
C ALA A 4 -23.38 2.87 36.08
N PHE A 5 -23.71 4.16 36.02
CA PHE A 5 -23.99 4.86 34.76
C PHE A 5 -22.78 5.41 34.06
N ILE A 6 -21.64 5.54 34.74
CA ILE A 6 -20.41 6.11 34.18
C ILE A 6 -19.59 5.04 33.42
N VAL A 7 -19.72 3.77 33.76
CA VAL A 7 -18.95 2.68 33.13
C VAL A 7 -19.51 2.28 31.76
N LEU A 8 -20.79 2.56 31.51
CA LEU A 8 -21.44 2.20 30.24
C LEU A 8 -21.14 3.19 29.09
N PHE A 9 -20.63 4.38 29.39
CA PHE A 9 -20.38 5.41 28.38
C PHE A 9 -18.96 5.36 27.76
N CYS A 10 -18.02 4.64 28.37
CA CYS A 10 -16.66 4.52 27.87
C CYS A 10 -16.42 3.38 26.85
N SER A 11 -17.41 2.54 26.58
CA SER A 11 -17.24 1.37 25.70
C SER A 11 -17.58 1.61 24.22
N LEU A 12 -17.90 2.84 23.81
CA LEU A 12 -18.43 3.15 22.47
C LEU A 12 -17.45 3.89 21.54
N LEU A 13 -16.15 3.99 21.87
CA LEU A 13 -15.20 4.77 21.08
C LEU A 13 -14.15 3.96 20.30
N PHE A 14 -14.39 2.69 20.00
CA PHE A 14 -13.63 2.00 18.95
C PHE A 14 -14.33 2.13 17.60
N VAL A 15 -14.56 3.36 17.17
CA VAL A 15 -14.78 3.62 15.74
C VAL A 15 -13.41 3.45 15.08
N SER A 16 -13.20 2.28 14.50
CA SER A 16 -12.13 2.08 13.53
C SER A 16 -12.38 3.09 12.41
N CYS A 17 -11.66 4.21 12.46
CA CYS A 17 -11.70 5.21 11.40
C CYS A 17 -11.04 4.62 10.16
N LYS A 18 -11.83 3.94 9.31
CA LYS A 18 -11.40 3.59 7.96
C LYS A 18 -11.18 4.89 7.19
N GLN A 19 -10.03 5.01 6.56
CA GLN A 19 -9.73 6.17 5.72
C GLN A 19 -10.69 6.20 4.52
N GLU A 20 -11.34 7.34 4.29
CA GLU A 20 -12.07 7.58 3.04
C GLU A 20 -11.06 7.88 1.93
N ILE A 21 -11.02 7.04 0.89
CA ILE A 21 -10.18 7.23 -0.29
C ILE A 21 -11.00 7.92 -1.37
N LYS A 22 -10.59 9.12 -1.75
CA LYS A 22 -11.27 9.93 -2.77
C LYS A 22 -10.65 9.67 -4.15
N PRO A 23 -11.40 9.92 -5.25
CA PRO A 23 -10.86 9.82 -6.61
C PRO A 23 -9.58 10.64 -6.82
N THR A 24 -9.45 11.79 -6.15
CA THR A 24 -8.25 12.65 -6.19
C THR A 24 -7.03 12.03 -5.51
N ASP A 25 -7.23 11.11 -4.56
CA ASP A 25 -6.14 10.45 -3.85
C ASP A 25 -5.45 9.38 -4.72
N ILE A 26 -6.10 8.88 -5.75
CA ILE A 26 -5.58 7.80 -6.61
C ILE A 26 -4.25 8.19 -7.28
N ALA A 27 -4.02 9.47 -7.55
CA ALA A 27 -2.74 9.95 -8.06
C ALA A 27 -1.56 9.63 -7.14
N LYS A 28 -1.79 9.48 -5.84
CA LYS A 28 -0.77 9.13 -4.84
C LYS A 28 -0.23 7.71 -5.02
N LEU A 29 -0.99 6.82 -5.70
CA LEU A 29 -0.49 5.47 -6.05
C LEU A 29 0.72 5.51 -6.96
N ASN A 30 0.85 6.53 -7.82
CA ASN A 30 1.94 6.60 -8.78
C ASN A 30 3.31 6.67 -8.10
N GLY A 31 4.25 5.92 -8.61
CA GLY A 31 5.62 5.85 -8.13
C GLY A 31 6.01 4.48 -7.58
N TYR A 32 7.10 4.45 -6.85
CA TYR A 32 7.74 3.24 -6.34
C TYR A 32 7.31 2.95 -4.91
N TRP A 33 6.97 1.70 -4.64
CA TRP A 33 6.52 1.22 -3.34
C TRP A 33 7.34 0.04 -2.87
N GLU A 34 7.86 0.14 -1.66
CA GLU A 34 8.61 -0.92 -0.98
C GLU A 34 7.75 -1.53 0.11
N ILE A 35 7.66 -2.87 0.14
CA ILE A 35 6.93 -3.54 1.20
C ILE A 35 7.69 -3.44 2.53
N GLU A 36 6.99 -3.03 3.59
CA GLU A 36 7.53 -2.96 4.95
C GLU A 36 7.15 -4.19 5.77
N LYS A 37 5.87 -4.57 5.71
CA LYS A 37 5.36 -5.71 6.46
C LYS A 37 4.09 -6.30 5.85
N VAL A 38 3.83 -7.54 6.20
CA VAL A 38 2.59 -8.26 5.93
C VAL A 38 1.93 -8.61 7.25
N VAL A 39 0.63 -8.32 7.37
CA VAL A 39 -0.19 -8.65 8.54
C VAL A 39 -1.20 -9.72 8.13
N PHE A 40 -1.14 -10.87 8.78
CA PHE A 40 -2.06 -11.98 8.53
C PHE A 40 -3.37 -11.81 9.30
N GLU A 41 -4.42 -12.51 8.88
CA GLU A 41 -5.77 -12.42 9.48
C GLU A 41 -5.78 -12.55 11.00
N LYS A 42 -4.93 -13.40 11.57
CA LYS A 42 -4.83 -13.63 13.02
C LYS A 42 -3.95 -12.63 13.77
N GLY A 43 -3.46 -11.59 13.08
CA GLY A 43 -2.62 -10.56 13.66
C GLY A 43 -1.12 -10.88 13.70
N GLU A 44 -0.68 -12.01 13.16
CA GLU A 44 0.75 -12.29 12.97
C GLU A 44 1.32 -11.33 11.93
N GLU A 45 2.52 -10.79 12.21
CA GLU A 45 3.20 -9.86 11.32
C GLU A 45 4.52 -10.45 10.81
N LYS A 46 4.83 -10.20 9.54
CA LYS A 46 6.15 -10.47 8.95
C LYS A 46 6.73 -9.15 8.44
N GLU A 47 7.84 -8.74 9.01
CA GLU A 47 8.58 -7.54 8.61
C GLU A 47 9.60 -7.85 7.51
N TYR A 48 9.78 -6.87 6.59
CA TYR A 48 10.76 -6.89 5.52
C TYR A 48 11.70 -5.70 5.68
N LYS A 49 12.99 -5.97 5.94
CA LYS A 49 14.00 -4.93 6.19
C LYS A 49 14.75 -4.51 4.93
N MET A 50 14.95 -5.44 4.02
CA MET A 50 15.60 -5.21 2.73
C MET A 50 14.81 -5.94 1.65
N ASN A 51 14.50 -5.25 0.57
CA ASN A 51 13.76 -5.81 -0.55
C ASN A 51 14.57 -5.69 -1.84
N GLU A 52 14.67 -6.78 -2.57
CA GLU A 52 15.33 -6.83 -3.87
C GLU A 52 14.46 -6.21 -4.97
N THR A 53 13.13 -6.16 -4.74
CA THR A 53 12.18 -5.64 -5.72
C THR A 53 11.21 -4.68 -5.08
N PHE A 54 10.82 -3.66 -5.84
CA PHE A 54 9.77 -2.71 -5.50
C PHE A 54 8.62 -2.82 -6.48
N ASP A 55 7.45 -2.35 -6.09
CA ASP A 55 6.28 -2.22 -6.96
C ASP A 55 6.25 -0.80 -7.54
N PHE A 56 6.17 -0.69 -8.85
CA PHE A 56 6.06 0.57 -9.57
C PHE A 56 4.66 0.69 -10.19
N PHE A 57 3.89 1.68 -9.74
CA PHE A 57 2.56 1.97 -10.26
C PHE A 57 2.59 3.16 -11.22
N GLN A 58 1.92 3.01 -12.35
CA GLN A 58 1.62 4.07 -13.30
C GLN A 58 0.12 4.02 -13.60
N ILE A 59 -0.66 4.88 -12.95
CA ILE A 59 -2.11 4.95 -13.04
C ILE A 59 -2.52 6.31 -13.60
N LYS A 60 -3.38 6.31 -14.61
CA LYS A 60 -4.02 7.48 -15.18
C LYS A 60 -5.47 7.17 -15.51
N ASN A 61 -6.39 8.05 -15.10
CA ASN A 61 -7.83 7.84 -15.32
C ASN A 61 -8.32 6.47 -14.80
N ASN A 62 -7.90 6.10 -13.59
CA ASN A 62 -8.24 4.84 -12.92
C ASN A 62 -7.78 3.56 -13.63
N LYS A 63 -6.84 3.66 -14.55
CA LYS A 63 -6.27 2.52 -15.27
C LYS A 63 -4.77 2.68 -15.42
N GLY A 64 -4.06 1.58 -15.44
CA GLY A 64 -2.63 1.58 -15.67
C GLY A 64 -2.00 0.22 -15.45
N VAL A 65 -0.77 0.25 -14.95
CA VAL A 65 0.03 -0.96 -14.75
C VAL A 65 0.76 -0.91 -13.41
N ARG A 66 1.01 -2.09 -12.86
CA ARG A 66 2.01 -2.32 -11.81
C ARG A 66 3.14 -3.18 -12.38
N THR A 67 4.37 -2.77 -12.16
CA THR A 67 5.57 -3.46 -12.63
C THR A 67 6.48 -3.72 -11.44
N LYS A 68 7.08 -4.91 -11.36
CA LYS A 68 8.18 -5.17 -10.43
C LYS A 68 9.46 -4.54 -10.97
N VAL A 69 10.15 -3.80 -10.12
CA VAL A 69 11.42 -3.13 -10.46
C VAL A 69 12.48 -3.49 -9.42
N MET A 70 13.75 -3.52 -9.87
CA MET A 70 14.89 -3.77 -8.99
C MET A 70 15.72 -2.48 -8.89
N PRO A 71 15.88 -1.92 -7.67
CA PRO A 71 16.74 -0.74 -7.49
C PRO A 71 18.20 -1.08 -7.77
N GLN A 72 18.90 -0.17 -8.43
CA GLN A 72 20.32 -0.28 -8.76
C GLN A 72 21.16 0.66 -7.90
N PHE A 73 22.43 0.37 -7.74
CA PHE A 73 23.37 1.18 -6.97
C PHE A 73 23.60 2.59 -7.53
N ASP A 74 23.32 2.81 -8.80
CA ASP A 74 23.41 4.11 -9.45
C ASP A 74 22.15 4.97 -9.32
N GLY A 75 21.14 4.48 -8.54
CA GLY A 75 19.87 5.16 -8.34
C GLY A 75 18.83 4.92 -9.43
N THR A 76 19.15 4.10 -10.42
CA THR A 76 18.20 3.68 -11.46
C THR A 76 17.43 2.43 -11.03
N PHE A 77 16.42 2.07 -11.82
CA PHE A 77 15.65 0.84 -11.62
C PHE A 77 15.68 -0.02 -12.87
N LEU A 78 15.99 -1.30 -12.70
CA LEU A 78 15.76 -2.30 -13.73
C LEU A 78 14.29 -2.73 -13.70
N THR A 79 13.63 -2.66 -14.84
CA THR A 79 12.27 -3.19 -15.00
C THR A 79 12.33 -4.60 -15.55
N THR A 80 11.37 -5.43 -15.10
CA THR A 80 11.09 -6.69 -15.76
C THR A 80 10.11 -6.44 -16.92
N ASP A 81 10.12 -7.29 -17.93
CA ASP A 81 9.15 -7.21 -19.05
C ASP A 81 7.74 -7.66 -18.64
N THR A 82 7.56 -8.01 -17.37
CA THR A 82 6.27 -8.45 -16.84
C THR A 82 5.57 -7.31 -16.10
N PHE A 83 4.32 -7.08 -16.44
CA PHE A 83 3.48 -6.12 -15.77
C PHE A 83 2.08 -6.69 -15.53
N GLU A 84 1.38 -6.10 -14.58
CA GLU A 84 -0.01 -6.39 -14.27
C GLU A 84 -0.85 -5.18 -14.67
N ASN A 85 -1.90 -5.40 -15.44
CA ASN A 85 -2.88 -4.34 -15.70
C ASN A 85 -3.66 -4.06 -14.42
N VAL A 86 -3.83 -2.79 -14.10
CA VAL A 86 -4.51 -2.33 -12.89
C VAL A 86 -5.68 -1.44 -13.27
N SER A 87 -6.82 -1.69 -12.67
CA SER A 87 -8.00 -0.81 -12.73
C SER A 87 -8.42 -0.44 -11.32
N VAL A 88 -8.68 0.84 -11.09
CA VAL A 88 -9.22 1.33 -9.82
C VAL A 88 -10.73 1.29 -9.87
N ARG A 89 -11.36 0.63 -8.91
CA ARG A 89 -12.80 0.47 -8.82
C ARG A 89 -13.33 0.99 -7.49
N PHE A 90 -14.27 1.92 -7.57
CA PHE A 90 -15.00 2.43 -6.42
C PHE A 90 -16.30 1.65 -6.24
N ALA A 91 -16.50 1.10 -5.04
CA ALA A 91 -17.68 0.31 -4.70
C ALA A 91 -18.19 0.76 -3.31
N GLY A 92 -19.15 1.69 -3.29
CA GLY A 92 -19.61 2.32 -2.06
C GLY A 92 -18.48 3.09 -1.37
N ASP A 93 -18.17 2.73 -0.13
CA ASP A 93 -17.10 3.29 0.69
C ASP A 93 -15.76 2.54 0.53
N GLN A 94 -15.71 1.54 -0.35
CA GLN A 94 -14.52 0.72 -0.62
C GLN A 94 -13.89 1.08 -1.95
N VAL A 95 -12.58 0.99 -2.02
CA VAL A 95 -11.82 1.19 -3.26
C VAL A 95 -10.94 -0.04 -3.49
N PHE A 96 -11.00 -0.58 -4.69
CA PHE A 96 -10.28 -1.78 -5.07
C PHE A 96 -9.29 -1.50 -6.20
N LEU A 97 -8.17 -2.19 -6.14
CA LEU A 97 -7.24 -2.38 -7.24
C LEU A 97 -7.55 -3.74 -7.87
N ASP A 98 -8.11 -3.75 -9.05
CA ASP A 98 -8.40 -4.95 -9.83
C ASP A 98 -7.22 -5.22 -10.76
N TYR A 99 -6.53 -6.34 -10.55
CA TYR A 99 -5.36 -6.75 -11.32
C TYR A 99 -5.71 -7.80 -12.37
N LYS A 100 -5.07 -7.70 -13.52
CA LYS A 100 -5.22 -8.66 -14.60
C LYS A 100 -3.89 -8.91 -15.30
N THR A 101 -3.56 -10.19 -15.44
CA THR A 101 -2.49 -10.69 -16.30
C THR A 101 -3.06 -11.62 -17.38
N LYS A 102 -2.20 -12.18 -18.21
CA LYS A 102 -2.58 -13.23 -19.16
C LYS A 102 -3.15 -14.47 -18.46
N TYR A 103 -2.72 -14.75 -17.22
CA TYR A 103 -2.97 -16.00 -16.52
C TYR A 103 -3.93 -15.89 -15.34
N ALA A 104 -4.10 -14.70 -14.75
CA ALA A 104 -4.85 -14.53 -13.52
C ALA A 104 -5.54 -13.17 -13.42
N LYS A 105 -6.57 -13.12 -12.56
CA LYS A 105 -7.25 -11.90 -12.12
C LYS A 105 -7.41 -11.97 -10.62
N TRP A 106 -7.19 -10.85 -9.93
CA TRP A 106 -7.44 -10.73 -8.49
C TRP A 106 -7.70 -9.28 -8.13
N SER A 107 -8.16 -9.04 -6.91
CA SER A 107 -8.45 -7.71 -6.40
C SER A 107 -7.85 -7.53 -5.01
N GLU A 108 -7.44 -6.30 -4.70
CA GLU A 108 -7.02 -5.89 -3.37
C GLU A 108 -7.80 -4.62 -2.99
N GLU A 109 -8.29 -4.55 -1.76
CA GLU A 109 -8.92 -3.34 -1.24
C GLU A 109 -7.83 -2.37 -0.76
N ILE A 110 -7.93 -1.10 -1.13
CA ILE A 110 -7.10 -0.05 -0.53
C ILE A 110 -7.67 0.30 0.85
N ILE A 111 -6.94 -0.02 1.89
CA ILE A 111 -7.32 0.29 3.28
C ILE A 111 -6.88 1.69 3.67
N SER A 112 -5.69 2.08 3.23
CA SER A 112 -5.08 3.39 3.52
C SER A 112 -4.17 3.81 2.38
N LEU A 113 -4.20 5.09 2.03
CA LEU A 113 -3.35 5.68 1.00
C LEU A 113 -3.00 7.12 1.39
N SER A 114 -1.70 7.37 1.52
CA SER A 114 -1.12 8.70 1.72
C SER A 114 0.02 8.94 0.75
N ASP A 115 0.73 10.05 0.87
CA ASP A 115 1.87 10.35 0.01
C ASP A 115 3.04 9.37 0.22
N ASP A 116 3.14 8.76 1.40
CA ASP A 116 4.26 7.92 1.82
C ASP A 116 3.88 6.50 2.26
N LYS A 117 2.58 6.22 2.49
CA LYS A 117 2.09 4.93 2.96
C LYS A 117 0.93 4.40 2.12
N LEU A 118 0.97 3.11 1.85
CA LEU A 118 -0.10 2.36 1.18
C LEU A 118 -0.35 1.07 1.95
N VAL A 119 -1.60 0.82 2.27
CA VAL A 119 -2.05 -0.47 2.83
C VAL A 119 -3.12 -1.05 1.93
N VAL A 120 -2.91 -2.25 1.46
CA VAL A 120 -3.89 -3.02 0.69
C VAL A 120 -4.22 -4.33 1.39
N LYS A 121 -5.42 -4.81 1.20
CA LYS A 121 -5.91 -6.07 1.79
C LYS A 121 -6.44 -6.98 0.69
N ASN A 122 -6.01 -8.24 0.69
CA ASN A 122 -6.50 -9.25 -0.23
C ASN A 122 -7.77 -9.95 0.30
N PRO A 123 -8.46 -10.80 -0.52
CA PRO A 123 -9.65 -11.53 -0.09
C PRO A 123 -9.41 -12.49 1.08
N GLN A 124 -8.18 -12.96 1.30
CA GLN A 124 -7.79 -13.79 2.44
C GLN A 124 -7.54 -12.98 3.71
N LYS A 125 -7.90 -11.68 3.72
CA LYS A 125 -7.71 -10.74 4.84
C LYS A 125 -6.26 -10.52 5.24
N ILE A 126 -5.32 -10.71 4.31
CA ILE A 126 -3.91 -10.39 4.49
C ILE A 126 -3.68 -8.95 4.06
N GLU A 127 -3.08 -8.14 4.94
CA GLU A 127 -2.72 -6.77 4.66
C GLU A 127 -1.26 -6.66 4.26
N TYR A 128 -1.02 -5.92 3.20
CA TYR A 128 0.31 -5.58 2.71
C TYR A 128 0.55 -4.10 2.96
N HIS A 129 1.53 -3.80 3.78
CA HIS A 129 1.92 -2.44 4.16
C HIS A 129 3.16 -2.01 3.38
N TYR A 130 3.03 -0.94 2.62
CA TYR A 130 4.08 -0.38 1.79
C TYR A 130 4.46 1.03 2.25
N LYS A 131 5.72 1.38 2.07
CA LYS A 131 6.22 2.76 2.11
C LYS A 131 6.59 3.24 0.71
N LYS A 132 6.44 4.55 0.46
CA LYS A 132 6.91 5.17 -0.77
C LYS A 132 8.42 5.10 -0.81
N ALA A 133 8.97 4.52 -1.88
CA ALA A 133 10.40 4.56 -2.14
C ALA A 133 10.71 5.81 -2.98
N GLY A 134 11.66 6.61 -2.50
CA GLY A 134 12.26 7.67 -3.31
C GLY A 134 13.28 7.07 -4.29
N PRO A 135 13.80 7.86 -5.23
CA PRO A 135 14.98 7.47 -5.96
C PRO A 135 16.07 7.12 -4.96
N VAL A 136 16.69 5.93 -5.11
CA VAL A 136 17.78 5.49 -4.23
C VAL A 136 18.97 6.40 -4.51
N ASN A 137 19.07 7.51 -3.80
CA ASN A 137 20.20 8.40 -3.89
C ASN A 137 21.27 7.94 -2.89
N LEU A 138 22.04 6.93 -3.28
CA LEU A 138 23.14 6.39 -2.48
C LEU A 138 24.25 7.40 -2.21
N LEU A 139 24.25 8.54 -2.95
CA LEU A 139 25.23 9.61 -2.75
C LEU A 139 24.92 10.51 -1.55
N ASN A 140 23.68 10.53 -1.06
CA ASN A 140 23.29 11.37 0.08
C ASN A 140 23.44 10.69 1.45
N ASP A 141 23.54 9.36 1.52
CA ASP A 141 23.75 8.67 2.80
C ASP A 141 25.20 8.80 3.33
N GLY A 142 26.13 9.21 2.49
CA GLY A 142 27.51 9.50 2.89
C GLY A 142 27.72 10.86 3.57
N GLU A 143 26.80 11.81 3.42
CA GLU A 143 26.94 13.15 4.00
C GLU A 143 26.33 13.30 5.40
N LYS A 144 25.56 12.34 5.87
CA LYS A 144 24.94 12.39 7.22
C LYS A 144 25.81 11.86 8.35
N THR A 145 27.03 11.47 8.08
CA THR A 145 27.98 10.97 9.10
C THR A 145 29.16 11.91 9.34
N LYS A 146 28.91 13.22 9.26
CA LYS A 146 29.88 14.19 9.77
C LYS A 146 29.25 15.08 10.82
#